data_5cb91ba9e6c0c30c7378086bc88bf176
#
_entry.id   5cb91ba9e6c0c30c7378086bc88bf176
#
_cell.length_a   1.000
_cell.length_b   1.000
_cell.length_c   1.000
_cell.angle_alpha   90.00
_cell.angle_beta   90.00
_cell.angle_gamma   90.00
#
_symmetry.space_group_name_H-M   'P 1'
#
loop_
_entity.id
_entity.type
_entity.pdbx_description
1 polymer ?
#
loop_
_entity_poly.entity_id
_entity_poly.type
_entity_poly.pdbx_seq_one_letter_code
_entity_poly.pdbx_strand_id
1 'polypeptide(L)'
;MEELTADEIATIFKNAGDSVTLIGTAQTSDETDDFFKAKIKRNVEHLEIIKAYKKLDGTTSIWTSEDFTDIDAAITAGKKLY
;
A
#
# COMPACT_ATOMS: atom_id res chain seq x y z
N MET A 1 -3.06 -14.56 -21.39
CA MET A 1 -2.85 -13.86 -20.11
C MET A 1 -4.12 -14.03 -19.28
N GLU A 2 -3.97 -14.49 -18.06
CA GLU A 2 -5.10 -14.76 -17.20
C GLU A 2 -5.56 -13.49 -16.49
N GLU A 3 -6.87 -13.32 -16.37
CA GLU A 3 -7.42 -12.23 -15.59
C GLU A 3 -7.15 -12.45 -14.11
N LEU A 4 -6.97 -11.35 -13.38
CA LEU A 4 -6.90 -11.43 -11.93
C LEU A 4 -8.24 -11.96 -11.41
N THR A 5 -8.17 -13.01 -10.61
CA THR A 5 -9.37 -13.56 -9.99
C THR A 5 -9.88 -12.63 -8.90
N ALA A 6 -11.14 -12.80 -8.50
CA ALA A 6 -11.69 -12.03 -7.39
C ALA A 6 -10.90 -12.25 -6.10
N ASP A 7 -10.41 -13.48 -5.89
CA ASP A 7 -9.59 -13.81 -4.72
C ASP A 7 -8.25 -13.10 -4.75
N GLU A 8 -7.61 -13.01 -5.92
CA GLU A 8 -6.34 -12.30 -6.07
C GLU A 8 -6.50 -10.81 -5.80
N ILE A 9 -7.56 -10.20 -6.33
CA ILE A 9 -7.87 -8.79 -6.09
C ILE A 9 -8.17 -8.55 -4.61
N ALA A 10 -8.94 -9.43 -3.97
CA ALA A 10 -9.24 -9.33 -2.55
C ALA A 10 -7.98 -9.42 -1.69
N THR A 11 -7.03 -10.28 -2.08
CA THR A 11 -5.73 -10.40 -1.39
C THR A 11 -4.92 -9.12 -1.53
N ILE A 12 -4.89 -8.53 -2.72
CA ILE A 12 -4.19 -7.26 -2.96
C ILE A 12 -4.80 -6.14 -2.10
N PHE A 13 -6.12 -6.05 -2.04
CA PHE A 13 -6.82 -5.07 -1.22
C PHE A 13 -6.53 -5.25 0.26
N LYS A 14 -6.53 -6.50 0.73
CA LYS A 14 -6.23 -6.81 2.13
C LYS A 14 -4.81 -6.40 2.48
N ASN A 15 -3.83 -6.74 1.64
CA ASN A 15 -2.43 -6.39 1.86
C ASN A 15 -2.23 -4.88 1.86
N ALA A 16 -2.89 -4.17 0.97
CA ALA A 16 -2.84 -2.71 0.94
C ALA A 16 -3.42 -2.11 2.21
N GLY A 17 -4.57 -2.61 2.67
CA GLY A 17 -5.19 -2.18 3.92
C GLY A 17 -4.31 -2.42 5.13
N ASP A 18 -3.65 -3.57 5.19
CA ASP A 18 -2.70 -3.90 6.26
C ASP A 18 -1.51 -2.94 6.26
N SER A 19 -0.98 -2.60 5.09
CA SER A 19 0.13 -1.64 4.96
C SER A 19 -0.29 -0.23 5.39
N VAL A 20 -1.47 0.21 4.99
CA VAL A 20 -2.02 1.51 5.38
C VAL A 20 -2.20 1.56 6.90
N THR A 21 -2.74 0.51 7.49
CA THR A 21 -2.94 0.42 8.94
C THR A 21 -1.61 0.45 9.70
N LEU A 22 -0.62 -0.30 9.20
CA LEU A 22 0.70 -0.34 9.81
C LEU A 22 1.36 1.04 9.80
N ILE A 23 1.29 1.76 8.69
CA ILE A 23 1.85 3.09 8.58
C ILE A 23 1.11 4.06 9.51
N GLY A 24 -0.22 3.98 9.58
CA GLY A 24 -1.02 4.79 10.49
C GLY A 24 -0.64 4.57 11.95
N THR A 25 -0.43 3.32 12.35
CA THR A 25 0.03 2.97 13.69
C THR A 25 1.44 3.52 13.95
N ALA A 26 2.31 3.41 12.95
CA ALA A 26 3.68 3.88 13.06
C ALA A 26 3.77 5.39 13.31
N GLN A 27 2.83 6.17 12.77
CA GLN A 27 2.80 7.62 12.99
C GLN A 27 2.61 8.00 14.46
N THR A 28 2.02 7.11 15.26
CA THR A 28 1.79 7.34 16.69
C THR A 28 2.77 6.58 17.57
N SER A 29 3.72 5.86 16.95
CA SER A 29 4.72 5.07 17.66
C SER A 29 5.93 5.92 18.02
N ASP A 30 6.54 5.62 19.16
CA ASP A 30 7.80 6.24 19.59
C ASP A 30 9.03 5.46 19.08
N GLU A 31 8.81 4.37 18.35
CA GLU A 31 9.91 3.57 17.81
C GLU A 31 10.60 4.32 16.68
N THR A 32 11.94 4.37 16.72
CA THR A 32 12.75 5.09 15.75
C THR A 32 13.99 4.32 15.30
N ASP A 33 14.11 3.04 15.66
CA ASP A 33 15.28 2.25 15.29
C ASP A 33 15.33 1.95 13.78
N ASP A 34 16.49 1.53 13.30
CA ASP A 34 16.70 1.26 11.88
C ASP A 34 15.82 0.12 11.36
N PHE A 35 15.58 -0.88 12.20
CA PHE A 35 14.72 -2.01 11.83
C PHE A 35 13.28 -1.53 11.59
N PHE A 36 12.78 -0.67 12.44
CA PHE A 36 11.45 -0.09 12.32
C PHE A 36 11.36 0.76 11.03
N LYS A 37 12.35 1.60 10.80
CA LYS A 37 12.39 2.42 9.58
C LYS A 37 12.43 1.59 8.31
N ALA A 38 13.20 0.50 8.31
CA ALA A 38 13.28 -0.43 7.19
C ALA A 38 11.92 -1.09 6.92
N LYS A 39 11.19 -1.44 7.97
CA LYS A 39 9.86 -2.03 7.87
C LYS A 39 8.87 -1.04 7.23
N ILE A 40 8.89 0.22 7.66
CA ILE A 40 8.03 1.26 7.10
C ILE A 40 8.37 1.48 5.62
N LYS A 41 9.65 1.61 5.31
CA LYS A 41 10.10 1.78 3.93
C LYS A 41 9.61 0.65 3.02
N ARG A 42 9.70 -0.59 3.47
CA ARG A 42 9.25 -1.75 2.70
C ARG A 42 7.74 -1.67 2.43
N ASN A 43 6.96 -1.26 3.42
CA ASN A 43 5.51 -1.13 3.25
C ASN A 43 5.16 0.02 2.31
N VAL A 44 5.88 1.13 2.37
CA VAL A 44 5.69 2.25 1.43
C VAL A 44 6.00 1.81 0.00
N GLU A 45 7.13 1.12 -0.21
CA GLU A 45 7.51 0.61 -1.53
C GLU A 45 6.47 -0.37 -2.07
N HIS A 46 5.93 -1.24 -1.20
CA HIS A 46 4.88 -2.17 -1.58
C HIS A 46 3.63 -1.42 -2.06
N LEU A 47 3.21 -0.39 -1.34
CA LEU A 47 2.06 0.42 -1.75
C LEU A 47 2.31 1.13 -3.08
N GLU A 48 3.51 1.64 -3.30
CA GLU A 48 3.88 2.28 -4.56
C GLU A 48 3.79 1.32 -5.75
N ILE A 49 4.15 0.06 -5.53
CA ILE A 49 4.08 -0.98 -6.57
C ILE A 49 2.63 -1.33 -6.86
N ILE A 50 1.84 -1.66 -5.83
CA ILE A 50 0.47 -2.15 -6.03
C ILE A 50 -0.48 -1.07 -6.51
N LYS A 51 -0.22 0.20 -6.21
CA LYS A 51 -1.09 1.28 -6.68
C LYS A 51 -1.08 1.40 -8.21
N ALA A 52 -0.03 0.91 -8.85
CA ALA A 52 0.08 0.92 -10.31
C ALA A 52 -0.60 -0.28 -10.97
N TYR A 53 -1.12 -1.22 -10.19
CA TYR A 53 -1.78 -2.41 -10.74
C TYR A 53 -3.03 -2.05 -11.50
N LYS A 54 -3.21 -2.72 -12.63
CA LYS A 54 -4.37 -2.54 -13.49
C LYS A 54 -4.99 -3.90 -13.78
N LYS A 55 -6.26 -3.90 -14.18
CA LYS A 55 -6.89 -5.10 -14.71
C LYS A 55 -6.12 -5.53 -15.97
N LEU A 56 -6.36 -6.76 -16.40
CA LEU A 56 -5.61 -7.32 -17.53
C LEU A 56 -5.84 -6.61 -18.85
N ASP A 57 -6.80 -5.70 -18.93
CA ASP A 57 -6.97 -4.84 -20.09
C ASP A 57 -5.83 -3.82 -20.23
N GLY A 58 -5.00 -3.65 -19.20
CA GLY A 58 -3.86 -2.75 -19.18
C GLY A 58 -4.21 -1.28 -18.99
N THR A 59 -5.49 -0.94 -18.87
CA THR A 59 -5.95 0.45 -18.78
C THR A 59 -6.77 0.74 -17.55
N THR A 60 -7.58 -0.22 -17.08
CA THR A 60 -8.47 -0.02 -15.95
C THR A 60 -7.76 -0.35 -14.64
N SER A 61 -7.65 0.63 -13.75
CA SER A 61 -7.10 0.41 -12.41
C SER A 61 -8.00 -0.55 -11.61
N ILE A 62 -7.38 -1.37 -10.75
CA ILE A 62 -8.13 -2.19 -9.79
C ILE A 62 -8.62 -1.34 -8.61
N TRP A 63 -8.16 -0.10 -8.48
CA TRP A 63 -8.44 0.79 -7.35
C TRP A 63 -9.50 1.83 -7.71
N THR A 64 -10.33 2.19 -6.73
CA THR A 64 -11.23 3.33 -6.84
C THR A 64 -10.48 4.62 -6.53
N SER A 65 -11.11 5.78 -6.79
CA SER A 65 -10.53 7.08 -6.44
C SER A 65 -10.28 7.20 -4.93
N GLU A 66 -11.18 6.65 -4.11
CA GLU A 66 -11.02 6.66 -2.65
C GLU A 66 -9.84 5.81 -2.22
N ASP A 67 -9.66 4.64 -2.84
CA ASP A 67 -8.52 3.77 -2.57
C ASP A 67 -7.21 4.47 -2.90
N PHE A 68 -7.12 5.16 -4.03
CA PHE A 68 -5.94 5.93 -4.39
C PHE A 68 -5.63 7.01 -3.36
N THR A 69 -6.65 7.71 -2.88
CA THR A 69 -6.47 8.76 -1.86
C THR A 69 -5.88 8.16 -0.58
N ASP A 70 -6.39 7.03 -0.13
CA ASP A 70 -5.91 6.37 1.09
C ASP A 70 -4.48 5.85 0.91
N ILE A 71 -4.19 5.24 -0.23
CA ILE A 71 -2.86 4.71 -0.53
C ILE A 71 -1.84 5.84 -0.62
N ASP A 72 -2.15 6.92 -1.33
CA ASP A 72 -1.26 8.07 -1.48
C ASP A 72 -1.02 8.77 -0.13
N ALA A 73 -2.03 8.89 0.69
CA ALA A 73 -1.89 9.46 2.04
C ALA A 73 -0.96 8.60 2.89
N ALA A 74 -1.10 7.28 2.83
CA ALA A 74 -0.23 6.36 3.56
C ALA A 74 1.21 6.43 3.06
N ILE A 75 1.43 6.48 1.75
CA ILE A 75 2.77 6.63 1.16
C ILE A 75 3.43 7.92 1.64
N THR A 76 2.71 9.03 1.58
CA THR A 76 3.23 10.33 2.01
C THR A 76 3.58 10.32 3.50
N ALA A 77 2.69 9.78 4.32
CA ALA A 77 2.93 9.68 5.77
C ALA A 77 4.11 8.77 6.07
N GLY A 78 4.20 7.62 5.39
CA GLY A 78 5.29 6.67 5.58
C GLY A 78 6.65 7.26 5.23
N LYS A 79 6.73 8.02 4.14
CA LYS A 79 7.99 8.66 3.72
C LYS A 79 8.55 9.65 4.73
N LYS A 80 7.73 10.16 5.62
CA LYS A 80 8.17 11.06 6.69
C LYS A 80 8.77 10.31 7.89
N LEU A 81 8.59 8.99 7.93
CA LEU A 81 9.01 8.17 9.06
C LEU A 81 10.39 7.52 8.89
N TYR A 82 10.95 7.61 7.68
CA TYR A 82 12.28 7.03 7.43
C TYR A 82 13.19 7.95 6.61
#